data_2fd291029380e866fe9f40885fd9649c
#
_entry.id   2fd291029380e866fe9f40885fd9649c
#
_cell.length_a   1.000
_cell.length_b   1.000
_cell.length_c   1.000
_cell.angle_alpha   90.00
_cell.angle_beta   90.00
_cell.angle_gamma   90.00
#
_symmetry.space_group_name_H-M   'P 1'
#
loop_
_entity.id
_entity.type
_entity.pdbx_description
1 polymer ?
#
loop_
_entity_poly.entity_id
_entity_poly.type
_entity_poly.pdbx_seq_one_letter_code
_entity_poly.pdbx_strand_id
1 'polypeptide(L)'
;MSIKRFDDVPLEPVAAGTGTSRQVLIGPDEAPNFAMRRFVMEPGGGMPAHTNSVEHEQYVLRGRARMGIGDTVHDVRAGDVVYVAAGTPHWYQVEGDEPFEFLCLVPNQPDTVTIVEDE
;
A
#
# COMPACT_ATOMS: atom_id res chain seq x y z
N MET A 1 -5.76 22.02 9.88
CA MET A 1 -4.39 21.89 9.35
C MET A 1 -3.50 21.24 10.39
N SER A 2 -2.59 20.38 9.95
CA SER A 2 -1.71 19.67 10.87
C SER A 2 -0.32 19.51 10.29
N ILE A 3 0.66 19.42 11.19
CA ILE A 3 2.02 19.00 10.86
C ILE A 3 2.40 17.96 11.88
N LYS A 4 2.85 16.80 11.42
CA LYS A 4 3.27 15.71 12.29
C LYS A 4 4.45 14.97 11.66
N ARG A 5 5.19 14.25 12.48
CA ARG A 5 6.22 13.34 11.98
C ARG A 5 5.60 11.96 11.79
N PHE A 6 6.10 11.23 10.79
CA PHE A 6 5.58 9.88 10.51
C PHE A 6 5.74 8.93 11.71
N ASP A 7 6.81 9.11 12.49
CA ASP A 7 7.08 8.25 13.65
C ASP A 7 6.22 8.58 14.87
N ASP A 8 5.43 9.66 14.84
CA ASP A 8 4.42 9.96 15.86
C ASP A 8 3.13 9.16 15.64
N VAL A 9 2.97 8.53 14.48
CA VAL A 9 1.78 7.77 14.14
C VAL A 9 2.05 6.27 14.31
N PRO A 10 1.23 5.53 15.06
CA PRO A 10 1.49 4.11 15.27
C PRO A 10 1.35 3.30 13.99
N LEU A 11 2.25 2.30 13.85
CA LEU A 11 2.13 1.26 12.83
C LEU A 11 1.13 0.21 13.30
N GLU A 12 0.20 -0.15 12.44
CA GLU A 12 -0.80 -1.18 12.72
C GLU A 12 -0.61 -2.34 11.74
N PRO A 13 -0.65 -3.60 12.23
CA PRO A 13 -0.54 -4.74 11.33
C PRO A 13 -1.69 -4.79 10.34
N VAL A 14 -1.38 -5.19 9.10
CA VAL A 14 -2.39 -5.46 8.07
C VAL A 14 -2.62 -6.97 8.05
N ALA A 15 -3.78 -7.42 8.51
CA ALA A 15 -4.07 -8.83 8.74
C ALA A 15 -3.99 -9.68 7.47
N ALA A 16 -4.38 -9.12 6.33
CA ALA A 16 -4.37 -9.83 5.05
C ALA A 16 -2.95 -10.03 4.50
N GLY A 17 -1.98 -9.22 4.94
CA GLY A 17 -0.60 -9.29 4.48
C GLY A 17 0.28 -10.13 5.38
N THR A 18 1.51 -10.34 4.93
CA THR A 18 2.57 -10.98 5.71
C THR A 18 3.65 -9.93 5.97
N GLY A 19 4.04 -9.75 7.25
CA GLY A 19 5.06 -8.77 7.62
C GLY A 19 4.72 -7.36 7.16
N THR A 20 3.44 -7.02 7.07
CA THR A 20 2.96 -5.77 6.51
C THR A 20 2.25 -4.95 7.60
N SER A 21 2.61 -3.67 7.67
CA SER A 21 2.03 -2.72 8.61
C SER A 21 1.67 -1.42 7.88
N ARG A 22 0.77 -0.66 8.48
CA ARG A 22 0.25 0.58 7.89
C ARG A 22 0.15 1.68 8.94
N GLN A 23 0.45 2.90 8.52
CA GLN A 23 0.14 4.12 9.25
C GLN A 23 -0.86 4.94 8.47
N VAL A 24 -1.89 5.47 9.12
CA VAL A 24 -2.75 6.49 8.50
C VAL A 24 -2.17 7.84 8.89
N LEU A 25 -1.41 8.44 7.99
CA LEU A 25 -0.71 9.70 8.26
C LEU A 25 -1.66 10.89 8.24
N ILE A 26 -2.54 10.94 7.25
CA ILE A 26 -3.63 11.91 7.16
C ILE A 26 -4.89 11.12 6.82
N GLY A 27 -5.86 11.13 7.72
CA GLY A 27 -7.07 10.35 7.59
C GLY A 27 -8.31 11.19 7.32
N PRO A 28 -9.46 10.53 7.11
CA PRO A 28 -10.72 11.20 6.80
C PRO A 28 -11.28 12.02 7.95
N ASP A 29 -10.77 11.84 9.17
CA ASP A 29 -11.14 12.64 10.33
C ASP A 29 -10.64 14.09 10.25
N GLU A 30 -9.60 14.35 9.44
CA GLU A 30 -9.08 15.72 9.27
C GLU A 30 -9.09 16.22 7.82
N ALA A 31 -9.08 15.30 6.83
CA ALA A 31 -9.00 15.69 5.42
C ALA A 31 -10.19 15.11 4.65
N PRO A 32 -11.01 15.95 3.98
CA PRO A 32 -12.29 15.47 3.42
C PRO A 32 -12.16 14.73 2.09
N ASN A 33 -11.09 14.96 1.31
CA ASN A 33 -11.04 14.48 -0.07
C ASN A 33 -10.26 13.18 -0.25
N PHE A 34 -9.06 13.09 0.34
CA PHE A 34 -8.26 11.88 0.24
C PHE A 34 -7.37 11.70 1.47
N ALA A 35 -6.96 10.47 1.69
CA ALA A 35 -6.11 10.08 2.79
C ALA A 35 -4.69 9.77 2.31
N MET A 36 -3.72 9.96 3.18
CA MET A 36 -2.33 9.58 2.95
C MET A 36 -1.94 8.51 3.95
N ARG A 37 -1.51 7.35 3.46
CA ARG A 37 -1.08 6.23 4.29
C ARG A 37 0.35 5.85 3.94
N ARG A 38 1.08 5.30 4.90
CA ARG A 38 2.40 4.70 4.67
C ARG A 38 2.30 3.21 4.97
N PHE A 39 2.75 2.39 4.03
CA PHE A 39 2.86 0.95 4.21
C PHE A 39 4.31 0.57 4.38
N VAL A 40 4.56 -0.37 5.28
CA VAL A 40 5.87 -0.97 5.51
C VAL A 40 5.71 -2.48 5.41
N MET A 41 6.44 -3.09 4.49
CA MET A 41 6.48 -4.54 4.30
C MET A 41 7.88 -5.03 4.59
N GLU A 42 8.02 -5.93 5.55
CA GLU A 42 9.32 -6.47 5.95
C GLU A 42 9.89 -7.42 4.89
N PRO A 43 11.21 -7.68 4.89
CA PRO A 43 11.79 -8.68 4.00
C PRO A 43 11.06 -10.02 4.09
N GLY A 44 10.74 -10.59 2.93
CA GLY A 44 9.95 -11.83 2.86
C GLY A 44 8.45 -11.62 2.98
N GLY A 45 8.01 -10.39 3.25
CA GLY A 45 6.60 -10.05 3.38
C GLY A 45 5.96 -9.63 2.06
N GLY A 46 4.71 -9.22 2.17
CA GLY A 46 3.93 -8.74 1.04
C GLY A 46 2.43 -8.82 1.28
N MET A 47 1.68 -8.69 0.20
CA MET A 47 0.23 -8.79 0.19
C MET A 47 -0.21 -9.79 -0.87
N PRO A 48 -1.18 -10.64 -0.58
CA PRO A 48 -1.76 -11.52 -1.60
C PRO A 48 -2.53 -10.70 -2.64
N ALA A 49 -2.85 -11.33 -3.77
CA ALA A 49 -3.66 -10.69 -4.79
C ALA A 49 -5.02 -10.29 -4.20
N HIS A 50 -5.37 -9.04 -4.40
CA HIS A 50 -6.62 -8.47 -3.88
C HIS A 50 -7.08 -7.33 -4.77
N THR A 51 -8.34 -6.97 -4.62
CA THR A 51 -8.92 -5.79 -5.26
C THR A 51 -9.38 -4.81 -4.19
N ASN A 52 -9.35 -3.52 -4.55
CA ASN A 52 -9.95 -2.46 -3.77
C ASN A 52 -11.03 -1.78 -4.61
N SER A 53 -12.09 -1.32 -3.98
CA SER A 53 -13.15 -0.60 -4.68
C SER A 53 -12.77 0.86 -4.99
N VAL A 54 -11.65 1.35 -4.45
CA VAL A 54 -11.13 2.70 -4.69
C VAL A 54 -9.76 2.62 -5.36
N GLU A 55 -9.39 3.67 -6.11
CA GLU A 55 -8.08 3.76 -6.73
C GLU A 55 -6.98 4.07 -5.72
N HIS A 56 -5.76 3.70 -6.05
CA HIS A 56 -4.57 3.97 -5.24
C HIS A 56 -3.51 4.68 -6.07
N GLU A 57 -2.93 5.75 -5.53
CA GLU A 57 -1.74 6.40 -6.06
C GLU A 57 -0.61 6.19 -5.06
N GLN A 58 0.52 5.67 -5.52
CA GLN A 58 1.61 5.27 -4.63
C GLN A 58 2.93 5.89 -5.06
N TYR A 59 3.76 6.19 -4.08
CA TYR A 59 5.14 6.62 -4.27
C TYR A 59 6.04 5.74 -3.40
N VAL A 60 6.95 5.01 -4.02
CA VAL A 60 7.84 4.09 -3.31
C VAL A 60 8.97 4.86 -2.64
N LEU A 61 9.08 4.73 -1.32
CA LEU A 61 10.03 5.43 -0.49
C LEU A 61 11.34 4.66 -0.30
N ARG A 62 11.27 3.33 -0.21
CA ARG A 62 12.41 2.51 0.17
C ARG A 62 12.21 1.08 -0.29
N GLY A 63 13.34 0.41 -0.62
CA GLY A 63 13.35 -1.02 -0.90
C GLY A 63 12.92 -1.38 -2.31
N ARG A 64 12.70 -2.68 -2.53
CA ARG A 64 12.30 -3.25 -3.81
C ARG A 64 11.23 -4.30 -3.60
N ALA A 65 10.33 -4.43 -4.57
CA ALA A 65 9.33 -5.48 -4.56
C ALA A 65 8.98 -5.89 -5.99
N ARG A 66 8.49 -7.12 -6.11
CA ARG A 66 7.74 -7.52 -7.29
C ARG A 66 6.29 -7.19 -7.02
N MET A 67 5.63 -6.58 -7.99
CA MET A 67 4.24 -6.15 -7.87
C MET A 67 3.46 -6.61 -9.09
N GLY A 68 2.44 -7.43 -8.85
CA GLY A 68 1.49 -7.80 -9.89
C GLY A 68 0.39 -6.77 -9.97
N ILE A 69 0.08 -6.31 -11.19
CA ILE A 69 -1.05 -5.43 -11.47
C ILE A 69 -1.76 -6.01 -12.68
N GLY A 70 -2.99 -6.48 -12.48
CA GLY A 70 -3.68 -7.21 -13.53
C GLY A 70 -2.88 -8.45 -13.92
N ASP A 71 -2.57 -8.59 -15.19
CA ASP A 71 -1.82 -9.73 -15.73
C ASP A 71 -0.32 -9.49 -15.84
N THR A 72 0.17 -8.34 -15.39
CA THR A 72 1.57 -7.94 -15.57
C THR A 72 2.29 -7.89 -14.23
N VAL A 73 3.52 -8.39 -14.21
CA VAL A 73 4.41 -8.33 -13.04
C VAL A 73 5.48 -7.27 -13.29
N HIS A 74 5.66 -6.39 -12.31
CA HIS A 74 6.60 -5.28 -12.37
C HIS A 74 7.63 -5.40 -11.25
N ASP A 75 8.86 -5.01 -11.52
CA ASP A 75 9.84 -4.75 -10.48
C ASP A 75 9.76 -3.28 -10.10
N VAL A 76 9.45 -2.99 -8.84
CA VAL A 76 9.34 -1.61 -8.35
C VAL A 76 10.35 -1.36 -7.26
N ARG A 77 10.84 -0.12 -7.19
CA ARG A 77 11.89 0.30 -6.25
C ARG A 77 11.69 1.74 -5.83
N ALA A 78 12.47 2.17 -4.85
CA ALA A 78 12.43 3.55 -4.37
C ALA A 78 12.48 4.56 -5.52
N GLY A 79 11.57 5.52 -5.50
CA GLY A 79 11.42 6.54 -6.54
C GLY A 79 10.37 6.22 -7.60
N ASP A 80 9.85 5.00 -7.63
CA ASP A 80 8.80 4.65 -8.59
C ASP A 80 7.45 5.18 -8.16
N VAL A 81 6.64 5.53 -9.13
CA VAL A 81 5.26 6.00 -8.97
C VAL A 81 4.33 4.93 -9.53
N VAL A 82 3.31 4.55 -8.76
CA VAL A 82 2.40 3.47 -9.13
C VAL A 82 0.96 3.95 -9.05
N TYR A 83 0.19 3.66 -10.10
CA TYR A 83 -1.25 3.86 -10.10
C TYR A 83 -1.94 2.51 -10.21
N VAL A 84 -2.88 2.25 -9.30
CA VAL A 84 -3.72 1.06 -9.35
C VAL A 84 -5.18 1.51 -9.47
N ALA A 85 -5.80 1.21 -10.60
CA ALA A 85 -7.20 1.55 -10.82
C ALA A 85 -8.12 0.74 -9.90
N ALA A 86 -9.25 1.33 -9.54
CA ALA A 86 -10.27 0.64 -8.75
C ALA A 86 -10.64 -0.70 -9.40
N GLY A 87 -10.74 -1.75 -8.61
CA GLY A 87 -11.11 -3.09 -9.08
C GLY A 87 -10.00 -3.88 -9.75
N THR A 88 -8.80 -3.35 -9.88
CA THR A 88 -7.69 -4.08 -10.51
C THR A 88 -7.02 -4.99 -9.49
N PRO A 89 -6.91 -6.31 -9.75
CA PRO A 89 -6.18 -7.22 -8.87
C PRO A 89 -4.71 -6.85 -8.80
N HIS A 90 -4.14 -6.83 -7.61
CA HIS A 90 -2.72 -6.53 -7.42
C HIS A 90 -2.18 -7.23 -6.18
N TRP A 91 -0.88 -7.46 -6.18
CA TRP A 91 -0.17 -8.13 -5.09
C TRP A 91 1.24 -7.57 -4.98
N TYR A 92 1.88 -7.81 -3.80
CA TYR A 92 3.25 -7.39 -3.53
C TYR A 92 4.04 -8.55 -2.95
N GLN A 93 5.31 -8.65 -3.35
CA GLN A 93 6.30 -9.58 -2.80
C GLN A 93 7.60 -8.81 -2.60
N VAL A 94 8.01 -8.63 -1.36
CA VAL A 94 9.25 -7.90 -1.05
C VAL A 94 10.46 -8.67 -1.55
N GLU A 95 11.38 -7.95 -2.20
CA GLU A 95 12.64 -8.49 -2.70
C GLU A 95 13.80 -7.89 -1.91
N GLY A 96 14.84 -8.71 -1.71
CA GLY A 96 16.03 -8.25 -1.00
C GLY A 96 15.87 -8.30 0.51
N ASP A 97 16.78 -7.62 1.21
CA ASP A 97 16.93 -7.71 2.66
C ASP A 97 16.59 -6.41 3.40
N GLU A 98 15.97 -5.45 2.72
CA GLU A 98 15.45 -4.26 3.39
C GLU A 98 13.94 -4.14 3.23
N PRO A 99 13.26 -3.42 4.16
CA PRO A 99 11.82 -3.22 4.05
C PRO A 99 11.44 -2.48 2.77
N PHE A 100 10.26 -2.80 2.26
CA PHE A 100 9.63 -2.09 1.15
C PHE A 100 8.62 -1.12 1.73
N GLU A 101 8.78 0.17 1.46
CA GLU A 101 7.95 1.22 2.03
C GLU A 101 7.41 2.12 0.94
N PHE A 102 6.13 2.46 1.05
CA PHE A 102 5.52 3.38 0.08
C PHE A 102 4.42 4.22 0.73
N LEU A 103 4.23 5.42 0.16
CA LEU A 103 3.04 6.22 0.43
C LEU A 103 1.91 5.75 -0.46
N CYS A 104 0.71 5.73 0.07
CA CYS A 104 -0.49 5.34 -0.67
C CYS A 104 -1.57 6.39 -0.43
N LEU A 105 -1.99 7.04 -1.50
CA LEU A 105 -3.06 8.03 -1.47
C LEU A 105 -4.34 7.37 -1.96
N VAL A 106 -5.42 7.55 -1.21
CA VAL A 106 -6.72 6.97 -1.55
C VAL A 106 -7.81 8.00 -1.32
N PRO A 107 -8.88 7.99 -2.14
CA PRO A 107 -10.03 8.86 -1.87
C PRO A 107 -10.74 8.43 -0.58
N ASN A 108 -11.32 9.39 0.12
CA ASN A 108 -12.09 9.14 1.34
C ASN A 108 -13.49 8.65 0.99
N GLN A 109 -13.57 7.41 0.53
CA GLN A 109 -14.79 6.69 0.18
C GLN A 109 -14.72 5.31 0.80
N PRO A 110 -15.87 4.67 1.05
CA PRO A 110 -15.85 3.29 1.50
C PRO A 110 -15.06 2.40 0.55
N ASP A 111 -14.14 1.61 1.11
CA ASP A 111 -13.30 0.71 0.34
C ASP A 111 -13.65 -0.74 0.70
N THR A 112 -14.02 -1.51 -0.30
CA THR A 112 -14.22 -2.95 -0.14
C THR A 112 -12.98 -3.67 -0.66
N VAL A 113 -12.31 -4.37 0.25
CA VAL A 113 -11.13 -5.18 -0.07
C VAL A 113 -11.57 -6.62 -0.26
N THR A 114 -11.23 -7.19 -1.41
CA THR A 114 -11.58 -8.58 -1.73
C THR A 114 -10.31 -9.33 -2.10
N ILE A 115 -10.04 -10.42 -1.38
CA ILE A 115 -8.90 -11.28 -1.70
C ILE A 115 -9.26 -12.10 -2.94
N VAL A 116 -8.33 -12.12 -3.91
CA VAL A 116 -8.48 -12.91 -5.13
C VAL A 116 -7.88 -14.28 -4.87
N GLU A 117 -8.71 -15.31 -4.95
CA GLU A 117 -8.27 -16.69 -4.74
C GLU A 117 -7.83 -17.29 -6.05
N ASP A 118 -6.68 -17.98 -6.03
CA ASP A 118 -6.23 -18.80 -7.15
C ASP A 118 -7.00 -20.11 -7.15
N GLU A 119 -7.38 -20.53 -8.33
CA GLU A 119 -8.04 -21.82 -8.53
C GLU A 119 -7.04 -22.88 -8.99
#